data_9779f9359399f325ce7873c475f2877a
#
_entry.id   9779f9359399f325ce7873c475f2877a
#
_cell.length_a   1.000
_cell.length_b   1.000
_cell.length_c   1.000
_cell.angle_alpha   90.00
_cell.angle_beta   90.00
_cell.angle_gamma   90.00
#
_symmetry.space_group_name_H-M   'P 1'
#
loop_
_entity.id
_entity.type
_entity.pdbx_description
1 polymer ?
#
loop_
_entity_poly.entity_id
_entity_poly.type
_entity_poly.pdbx_seq_one_letter_code
_entity_poly.pdbx_strand_id
1 'polypeptide(L)'
;LTYGRGSDSDWVPPDAAEEDLAFLEGFPRDPSPEEAERARRLCAVDVPRPWEIIAITFTNKAAGELKDRLAARLGPMANDVWASTFHSACVRILRRDADRIGFDKNFTIYDTGNSKRVIKDILKDLNLDEKAFPPKSVLSIISSAKDQYQSPEDFAAQHNSEADWKLSRVAKVYTAYAKKLRSASAMDFD
;
A
#
# COMPACT_ATOMS: atom_id res chain seq x y z
N LEU A 1 -8.70 -8.08 16.56
CA LEU A 1 -7.26 -7.97 16.84
C LEU A 1 -6.83 -8.56 18.18
N THR A 2 -7.56 -8.28 19.24
CA THR A 2 -7.16 -8.65 20.61
C THR A 2 -7.65 -10.04 21.04
N TYR A 3 -8.70 -10.57 20.41
CA TYR A 3 -9.41 -11.76 20.91
C TYR A 3 -9.55 -12.89 19.89
N GLY A 4 -9.06 -12.72 18.67
CA GLY A 4 -9.13 -13.76 17.63
C GLY A 4 -10.55 -14.21 17.30
N ARG A 5 -10.73 -15.51 17.10
CA ARG A 5 -12.00 -16.19 16.81
C ARG A 5 -12.65 -16.86 18.02
N GLY A 6 -12.27 -16.45 19.24
CA GLY A 6 -12.67 -17.14 20.46
C GLY A 6 -14.17 -17.38 20.65
N SER A 7 -15.03 -16.48 20.11
CA SER A 7 -16.48 -16.62 20.19
C SER A 7 -17.07 -17.75 19.33
N ASP A 8 -16.31 -18.26 18.36
CA ASP A 8 -16.78 -19.24 17.36
C ASP A 8 -16.11 -20.62 17.55
N SER A 9 -15.42 -20.83 18.67
CA SER A 9 -14.63 -22.04 18.91
C SER A 9 -15.03 -22.74 20.22
N ASP A 10 -15.26 -24.04 20.13
CA ASP A 10 -15.40 -24.93 21.30
C ASP A 10 -14.02 -25.43 21.79
N TRP A 11 -12.94 -24.89 21.24
CA TRP A 11 -11.59 -25.30 21.61
C TRP A 11 -11.13 -24.63 22.90
N VAL A 12 -10.66 -25.44 23.84
CA VAL A 12 -10.05 -24.98 25.08
C VAL A 12 -8.53 -25.10 24.93
N PRO A 13 -7.74 -24.05 25.23
CA PRO A 13 -6.29 -24.14 25.21
C PRO A 13 -5.82 -25.28 26.15
N PRO A 14 -4.84 -26.10 25.68
CA PRO A 14 -4.33 -27.21 26.48
C PRO A 14 -3.59 -26.79 27.74
N ASP A 15 -3.21 -25.52 27.83
CA ASP A 15 -2.53 -24.88 28.96
C ASP A 15 -3.44 -24.00 29.82
N ALA A 16 -4.77 -24.09 29.61
CA ALA A 16 -5.75 -23.36 30.43
C ALA A 16 -5.65 -23.81 31.89
N ALA A 17 -5.45 -22.85 32.79
CA ALA A 17 -5.40 -23.12 34.23
C ALA A 17 -6.80 -23.44 34.78
N GLU A 18 -6.89 -24.33 35.78
CA GLU A 18 -8.17 -24.65 36.44
C GLU A 18 -8.86 -23.39 37.00
N GLU A 19 -8.09 -22.41 37.47
CA GLU A 19 -8.61 -21.13 37.98
C GLU A 19 -9.29 -20.29 36.88
N ASP A 20 -8.79 -20.38 35.63
CA ASP A 20 -9.37 -19.66 34.50
C ASP A 20 -10.65 -20.34 34.02
N LEU A 21 -10.69 -21.66 34.03
CA LEU A 21 -11.90 -22.41 33.72
C LEU A 21 -12.99 -22.14 34.76
N ALA A 22 -12.65 -22.20 36.05
CA ALA A 22 -13.59 -21.89 37.16
C ALA A 22 -14.10 -20.44 37.07
N PHE A 23 -13.24 -19.49 36.68
CA PHE A 23 -13.64 -18.10 36.44
C PHE A 23 -14.65 -17.99 35.29
N LEU A 24 -14.46 -18.70 34.20
CA LEU A 24 -15.37 -18.66 33.04
C LEU A 24 -16.69 -19.38 33.36
N GLU A 25 -16.69 -20.50 34.10
CA GLU A 25 -17.89 -21.20 34.57
C GLU A 25 -18.73 -20.34 35.50
N GLY A 26 -18.06 -19.57 36.37
CA GLY A 26 -18.71 -18.65 37.33
C GLY A 26 -18.93 -17.23 36.77
N PHE A 27 -18.82 -17.01 35.49
CA PHE A 27 -18.84 -15.67 34.92
C PHE A 27 -20.14 -14.91 35.21
N PRO A 28 -20.08 -13.72 35.81
CA PRO A 28 -21.28 -13.00 36.26
C PRO A 28 -22.11 -12.47 35.08
N ARG A 29 -23.42 -12.32 35.28
CA ARG A 29 -24.32 -11.72 34.26
C ARG A 29 -24.07 -10.23 34.01
N ASP A 30 -23.53 -9.52 35.02
CA ASP A 30 -23.16 -8.10 34.94
C ASP A 30 -21.68 -7.95 35.38
N PRO A 31 -20.74 -8.29 34.49
CA PRO A 31 -19.32 -8.29 34.79
C PRO A 31 -18.77 -6.87 34.88
N SER A 32 -17.82 -6.68 35.79
CA SER A 32 -16.98 -5.46 35.76
C SER A 32 -16.18 -5.38 34.46
N PRO A 33 -15.73 -4.20 34.07
CA PRO A 33 -14.87 -4.04 32.87
C PRO A 33 -13.61 -4.92 32.89
N GLU A 34 -13.03 -5.16 34.07
CA GLU A 34 -11.84 -5.99 34.25
C GLU A 34 -12.14 -7.47 34.05
N GLU A 35 -13.28 -7.95 34.64
CA GLU A 35 -13.74 -9.32 34.46
C GLU A 35 -14.12 -9.62 33.01
N ALA A 36 -14.81 -8.69 32.36
CA ALA A 36 -15.14 -8.80 30.94
C ALA A 36 -13.88 -8.85 30.04
N GLU A 37 -12.86 -8.07 30.38
CA GLU A 37 -11.59 -8.10 29.65
C GLU A 37 -10.81 -9.39 29.86
N ARG A 38 -10.77 -9.92 31.12
CA ARG A 38 -10.16 -11.20 31.43
C ARG A 38 -10.85 -12.34 30.67
N ALA A 39 -12.19 -12.40 30.71
CA ALA A 39 -12.95 -13.43 29.98
C ALA A 39 -12.65 -13.39 28.46
N ARG A 40 -12.63 -12.19 27.85
CA ARG A 40 -12.29 -12.04 26.42
C ARG A 40 -10.90 -12.53 26.09
N ARG A 41 -9.90 -12.33 26.96
CA ARG A 41 -8.54 -12.84 26.77
C ARG A 41 -8.47 -14.35 26.89
N LEU A 42 -9.17 -14.92 27.85
CA LEU A 42 -9.22 -16.37 28.03
C LEU A 42 -9.94 -17.08 26.88
N CYS A 43 -10.96 -16.45 26.31
CA CYS A 43 -11.66 -16.96 25.12
C CYS A 43 -10.97 -16.62 23.80
N ALA A 44 -9.78 -16.01 23.82
CA ALA A 44 -9.09 -15.63 22.61
C ALA A 44 -8.43 -16.84 21.93
N VAL A 45 -8.81 -17.11 20.68
CA VAL A 45 -8.28 -18.22 19.86
C VAL A 45 -7.68 -17.65 18.57
N ASP A 46 -6.54 -18.18 18.15
CA ASP A 46 -5.84 -17.79 16.92
C ASP A 46 -5.66 -16.27 16.78
N VAL A 47 -5.26 -15.61 17.86
CA VAL A 47 -4.99 -14.17 17.85
C VAL A 47 -3.83 -13.88 16.92
N PRO A 48 -4.03 -13.10 15.84
CA PRO A 48 -2.94 -12.76 14.94
C PRO A 48 -1.90 -11.94 15.71
N ARG A 49 -0.64 -12.25 15.51
CA ARG A 49 0.47 -11.50 16.10
C ARG A 49 0.51 -10.09 15.50
N PRO A 50 0.90 -9.06 16.25
CA PRO A 50 0.90 -7.68 15.77
C PRO A 50 1.60 -7.49 14.41
N TRP A 51 2.71 -8.16 14.18
CA TRP A 51 3.47 -8.11 12.92
C TRP A 51 2.83 -8.84 11.74
N GLU A 52 1.80 -9.64 11.98
CA GLU A 52 1.00 -10.31 10.94
C GLU A 52 -0.16 -9.42 10.45
N ILE A 53 -0.33 -8.25 11.08
CA ILE A 53 -1.44 -7.33 10.80
C ILE A 53 -0.97 -6.18 9.94
N ILE A 54 -1.64 -5.99 8.81
CA ILE A 54 -1.50 -4.81 7.95
C ILE A 54 -2.79 -3.99 8.04
N ALA A 55 -2.65 -2.72 8.42
CA ALA A 55 -3.76 -1.78 8.50
C ALA A 55 -3.49 -0.57 7.60
N ILE A 56 -4.22 -0.46 6.48
CA ILE A 56 -3.95 0.51 5.43
C ILE A 56 -5.05 1.57 5.37
N THR A 57 -4.62 2.83 5.22
CA THR A 57 -5.51 3.98 5.01
C THR A 57 -5.06 4.79 3.78
N PHE A 58 -5.89 5.76 3.35
CA PHE A 58 -5.55 6.61 2.21
C PHE A 58 -4.78 7.87 2.60
N THR A 59 -4.96 8.40 3.81
CA THR A 59 -4.36 9.67 4.23
C THR A 59 -3.42 9.51 5.41
N ASN A 60 -2.41 10.36 5.49
CA ASN A 60 -1.47 10.39 6.62
C ASN A 60 -2.19 10.71 7.94
N LYS A 61 -3.24 11.55 7.90
CA LYS A 61 -4.05 11.86 9.08
C LYS A 61 -4.74 10.62 9.62
N ALA A 62 -5.44 9.87 8.74
CA ALA A 62 -6.11 8.63 9.14
C ALA A 62 -5.12 7.55 9.61
N ALA A 63 -3.92 7.48 8.99
CA ALA A 63 -2.87 6.57 9.45
C ALA A 63 -2.36 6.95 10.86
N GLY A 64 -2.23 8.24 11.15
CA GLY A 64 -1.89 8.74 12.49
C GLY A 64 -2.96 8.36 13.52
N GLU A 65 -4.22 8.71 13.26
CA GLU A 65 -5.34 8.36 14.15
C GLU A 65 -5.47 6.84 14.39
N LEU A 66 -5.21 6.03 13.35
CA LEU A 66 -5.21 4.57 13.49
C LEU A 66 -4.09 4.09 14.42
N LYS A 67 -2.88 4.63 14.28
CA LYS A 67 -1.75 4.32 15.16
C LYS A 67 -2.04 4.69 16.62
N ASP A 68 -2.63 5.86 16.84
CA ASP A 68 -2.99 6.33 18.18
C ASP A 68 -4.03 5.38 18.83
N ARG A 69 -5.03 4.94 18.07
CA ARG A 69 -6.03 3.98 18.54
C ARG A 69 -5.43 2.59 18.82
N LEU A 70 -4.49 2.15 17.99
CA LEU A 70 -3.76 0.90 18.22
C LEU A 70 -2.89 1.01 19.47
N ALA A 71 -2.16 2.12 19.66
CA ALA A 71 -1.35 2.37 20.83
C ALA A 71 -2.17 2.39 22.12
N ALA A 72 -3.34 3.01 22.10
CA ALA A 72 -4.26 3.04 23.24
C ALA A 72 -4.79 1.64 23.64
N ARG A 73 -4.90 0.71 22.67
CA ARG A 73 -5.43 -0.64 22.92
C ARG A 73 -4.38 -1.72 23.17
N LEU A 74 -3.27 -1.65 22.47
CA LEU A 74 -2.22 -2.68 22.44
C LEU A 74 -0.96 -2.25 23.19
N GLY A 75 -0.88 -0.98 23.64
CA GLY A 75 0.33 -0.46 24.26
C GLY A 75 1.55 -0.56 23.34
N PRO A 76 2.73 -0.96 23.86
CA PRO A 76 3.96 -1.05 23.08
C PRO A 76 3.88 -1.98 21.85
N MET A 77 3.04 -3.04 21.91
CA MET A 77 2.85 -3.99 20.81
C MET A 77 2.23 -3.35 19.55
N ALA A 78 1.60 -2.17 19.69
CA ALA A 78 1.05 -1.44 18.55
C ALA A 78 2.11 -1.05 17.51
N ASN A 79 3.36 -0.90 17.93
CA ASN A 79 4.47 -0.57 17.02
C ASN A 79 4.82 -1.68 16.03
N ASP A 80 4.45 -2.92 16.36
CA ASP A 80 4.69 -4.09 15.51
C ASP A 80 3.58 -4.25 14.46
N VAL A 81 2.44 -3.58 14.63
CA VAL A 81 1.38 -3.53 13.62
C VAL A 81 1.81 -2.66 12.45
N TRP A 82 1.70 -3.20 11.25
CA TRP A 82 2.02 -2.41 10.05
C TRP A 82 0.87 -1.46 9.68
N ALA A 83 0.76 -0.35 10.40
CA ALA A 83 -0.23 0.69 10.17
C ALA A 83 0.37 1.84 9.33
N SER A 84 -0.13 2.08 8.12
CA SER A 84 0.40 3.10 7.22
C SER A 84 -0.61 3.52 6.15
N THR A 85 -0.24 4.50 5.32
CA THR A 85 -0.97 4.76 4.08
C THR A 85 -0.64 3.68 3.03
N PHE A 86 -1.54 3.51 2.04
CA PHE A 86 -1.35 2.58 0.93
C PHE A 86 0.01 2.79 0.25
N HIS A 87 0.32 4.02 -0.16
CA HIS A 87 1.61 4.33 -0.80
C HIS A 87 2.82 3.98 0.08
N SER A 88 2.76 4.28 1.38
CA SER A 88 3.85 3.92 2.31
C SER A 88 4.01 2.40 2.45
N ALA A 89 2.91 1.65 2.42
CA ALA A 89 2.96 0.20 2.41
C ALA A 89 3.62 -0.34 1.13
N CYS A 90 3.22 0.17 -0.03
CA CYS A 90 3.83 -0.18 -1.32
C CYS A 90 5.34 0.11 -1.33
N VAL A 91 5.75 1.30 -0.88
CA VAL A 91 7.17 1.67 -0.80
C VAL A 91 7.96 0.70 0.08
N ARG A 92 7.41 0.30 1.23
CA ARG A 92 8.06 -0.67 2.12
C ARG A 92 8.24 -2.04 1.46
N ILE A 93 7.23 -2.52 0.73
CA ILE A 93 7.30 -3.78 -0.02
C ILE A 93 8.35 -3.65 -1.13
N LEU A 94 8.27 -2.59 -1.94
CA LEU A 94 9.17 -2.36 -3.07
C LEU A 94 10.62 -2.22 -2.63
N ARG A 95 10.91 -1.52 -1.53
CA ARG A 95 12.29 -1.41 -1.01
C ARG A 95 12.90 -2.74 -0.61
N ARG A 96 12.09 -3.72 -0.24
CA ARG A 96 12.57 -5.06 0.04
C ARG A 96 12.99 -5.81 -1.23
N ASP A 97 12.19 -5.69 -2.29
CA ASP A 97 12.29 -6.52 -3.50
C ASP A 97 12.60 -5.72 -4.79
N ALA A 98 12.97 -4.43 -4.71
CA ALA A 98 13.21 -3.55 -5.86
C ALA A 98 14.28 -4.09 -6.83
N ASP A 99 15.31 -4.73 -6.30
CA ASP A 99 16.40 -5.35 -7.07
C ASP A 99 15.89 -6.45 -8.03
N ARG A 100 14.82 -7.16 -7.67
CA ARG A 100 14.21 -8.19 -8.51
C ARG A 100 13.53 -7.64 -9.76
N ILE A 101 13.15 -6.37 -9.73
CA ILE A 101 12.51 -5.67 -10.87
C ILE A 101 13.44 -4.67 -11.53
N GLY A 102 14.75 -4.70 -11.18
CA GLY A 102 15.79 -3.89 -11.81
C GLY A 102 15.86 -2.44 -11.33
N PHE A 103 15.48 -2.18 -10.08
CA PHE A 103 15.65 -0.91 -9.41
C PHE A 103 16.58 -1.05 -8.20
N ASP A 104 17.25 0.05 -7.84
CA ASP A 104 17.98 0.12 -6.57
C ASP A 104 16.98 0.12 -5.40
N LYS A 105 17.33 -0.53 -4.29
CA LYS A 105 16.52 -0.51 -3.05
C LYS A 105 16.34 0.90 -2.48
N ASN A 106 17.27 1.81 -2.80
CA ASN A 106 17.20 3.22 -2.45
C ASN A 106 16.58 4.09 -3.54
N PHE A 107 15.70 3.51 -4.39
CA PHE A 107 15.04 4.25 -5.45
C PHE A 107 14.40 5.55 -4.95
N THR A 108 14.36 6.56 -5.81
CA THR A 108 13.71 7.84 -5.55
C THR A 108 12.23 7.77 -5.91
N ILE A 109 11.38 8.40 -5.12
CA ILE A 109 9.95 8.53 -5.45
C ILE A 109 9.73 9.89 -6.09
N TYR A 110 9.23 9.89 -7.33
CA TYR A 110 8.88 11.10 -8.05
C TYR A 110 7.44 11.49 -7.77
N ASP A 111 7.26 12.71 -7.31
CA ASP A 111 5.95 13.33 -7.20
C ASP A 111 5.43 13.79 -8.58
N THR A 112 4.20 14.29 -8.61
CA THR A 112 3.58 14.81 -9.85
C THR A 112 4.39 15.97 -10.46
N GLY A 113 5.09 16.77 -9.66
CA GLY A 113 5.93 17.87 -10.12
C GLY A 113 7.17 17.34 -10.84
N ASN A 114 7.86 16.38 -10.24
CA ASN A 114 9.02 15.70 -10.81
C ASN A 114 8.65 14.99 -12.12
N SER A 115 7.55 14.21 -12.09
CA SER A 115 7.06 13.49 -13.28
C SER A 115 6.75 14.44 -14.43
N LYS A 116 6.07 15.57 -14.18
CA LYS A 116 5.83 16.60 -15.21
C LYS A 116 7.10 17.20 -15.77
N ARG A 117 8.12 17.43 -14.94
CA ARG A 117 9.42 17.96 -15.41
C ARG A 117 10.08 16.96 -16.35
N VAL A 118 10.10 15.68 -16.00
CA VAL A 118 10.66 14.62 -16.87
C VAL A 118 9.91 14.56 -18.20
N ILE A 119 8.57 14.64 -18.19
CA ILE A 119 7.78 14.68 -19.43
C ILE A 119 8.15 15.90 -20.28
N LYS A 120 8.30 17.09 -19.68
CA LYS A 120 8.73 18.30 -20.42
C LYS A 120 10.08 18.11 -21.12
N ASP A 121 11.05 17.54 -20.42
CA ASP A 121 12.37 17.30 -20.98
C ASP A 121 12.30 16.30 -22.13
N ILE A 122 11.48 15.25 -22.01
CA ILE A 122 11.24 14.27 -23.08
C ILE A 122 10.57 14.91 -24.29
N LEU A 123 9.57 15.79 -24.08
CA LEU A 123 8.90 16.49 -25.18
C LEU A 123 9.90 17.35 -25.97
N LYS A 124 10.83 18.04 -25.31
CA LYS A 124 11.91 18.79 -25.94
C LYS A 124 12.86 17.87 -26.72
N ASP A 125 13.30 16.76 -26.11
CA ASP A 125 14.20 15.79 -26.74
C ASP A 125 13.57 15.19 -28.02
N LEU A 126 12.24 15.02 -28.03
CA LEU A 126 11.49 14.49 -29.19
C LEU A 126 10.98 15.58 -30.16
N ASN A 127 11.33 16.85 -29.95
CA ASN A 127 10.82 18.00 -30.70
C ASN A 127 9.30 18.07 -30.81
N LEU A 128 8.60 17.77 -29.68
CA LEU A 128 7.15 17.86 -29.55
C LEU A 128 6.76 19.18 -28.87
N ASP A 129 5.80 19.89 -29.44
CA ASP A 129 5.29 21.16 -28.89
C ASP A 129 4.49 20.94 -27.62
N GLU A 130 4.86 21.59 -26.51
CA GLU A 130 4.16 21.51 -25.21
C GLU A 130 2.69 22.02 -25.30
N LYS A 131 2.35 22.87 -26.27
CA LYS A 131 0.96 23.32 -26.48
C LYS A 131 0.10 22.22 -27.09
N ALA A 132 0.67 21.45 -28.03
CA ALA A 132 0.00 20.31 -28.64
C ALA A 132 -0.02 19.08 -27.69
N PHE A 133 0.99 18.92 -26.84
CA PHE A 133 1.19 17.86 -25.88
C PHE A 133 1.39 18.40 -24.45
N PRO A 134 0.34 18.94 -23.79
CA PRO A 134 0.51 19.47 -22.44
C PRO A 134 1.01 18.37 -21.48
N PRO A 135 2.09 18.59 -20.73
CA PRO A 135 2.71 17.56 -19.86
C PRO A 135 1.74 16.90 -18.90
N LYS A 136 0.76 17.67 -18.38
CA LYS A 136 -0.30 17.15 -17.51
C LYS A 136 -1.18 16.12 -18.22
N SER A 137 -1.56 16.42 -19.47
CA SER A 137 -2.43 15.53 -20.26
C SER A 137 -1.67 14.28 -20.69
N VAL A 138 -0.40 14.40 -21.08
CA VAL A 138 0.45 13.27 -21.43
C VAL A 138 0.64 12.35 -20.22
N LEU A 139 0.92 12.91 -19.04
CA LEU A 139 1.08 12.15 -17.81
C LEU A 139 -0.24 11.42 -17.45
N SER A 140 -1.39 12.08 -17.59
CA SER A 140 -2.70 11.45 -17.34
C SER A 140 -2.99 10.27 -18.27
N ILE A 141 -2.57 10.36 -19.56
CA ILE A 141 -2.71 9.23 -20.50
C ILE A 141 -1.80 8.07 -20.09
N ILE A 142 -0.56 8.36 -19.69
CA ILE A 142 0.39 7.35 -19.21
C ILE A 142 -0.14 6.68 -17.93
N SER A 143 -0.65 7.46 -16.97
CA SER A 143 -1.27 6.97 -15.75
C SER A 143 -2.44 6.01 -16.08
N SER A 144 -3.34 6.41 -16.97
CA SER A 144 -4.46 5.56 -17.39
C SER A 144 -4.00 4.26 -18.07
N ALA A 145 -2.91 4.30 -18.84
CA ALA A 145 -2.33 3.11 -19.45
C ALA A 145 -1.77 2.16 -18.37
N LYS A 146 -1.07 2.70 -17.37
CA LYS A 146 -0.56 1.92 -16.23
C LYS A 146 -1.69 1.31 -15.40
N ASP A 147 -2.78 2.03 -15.15
CA ASP A 147 -3.98 1.53 -14.46
C ASP A 147 -4.60 0.32 -15.18
N GLN A 148 -4.44 0.25 -16.51
CA GLN A 148 -4.87 -0.86 -17.35
C GLN A 148 -3.80 -1.94 -17.54
N TYR A 149 -2.71 -1.88 -16.78
CA TYR A 149 -1.55 -2.78 -16.89
C TYR A 149 -0.90 -2.81 -18.28
N GLN A 150 -1.03 -1.73 -19.07
CA GLN A 150 -0.40 -1.61 -20.37
C GLN A 150 1.06 -1.17 -20.21
N SER A 151 1.99 -2.00 -20.67
CA SER A 151 3.39 -1.60 -20.80
C SER A 151 3.55 -0.52 -21.87
N PRO A 152 4.69 0.23 -21.91
CA PRO A 152 4.97 1.13 -23.01
C PRO A 152 4.92 0.46 -24.39
N GLU A 153 5.32 -0.80 -24.48
CA GLU A 153 5.30 -1.63 -25.68
C GLU A 153 3.88 -1.98 -26.11
N ASP A 154 3.03 -2.39 -25.16
CA ASP A 154 1.61 -2.71 -25.41
C ASP A 154 0.86 -1.48 -25.87
N PHE A 155 1.07 -0.34 -25.19
CA PHE A 155 0.45 0.93 -25.55
C PHE A 155 0.90 1.39 -26.96
N ALA A 156 2.18 1.22 -27.30
CA ALA A 156 2.71 1.56 -28.62
C ALA A 156 2.14 0.65 -29.72
N ALA A 157 1.98 -0.65 -29.45
CA ALA A 157 1.41 -1.60 -30.40
C ALA A 157 -0.08 -1.28 -30.68
N GLN A 158 -0.83 -0.88 -29.66
CA GLN A 158 -2.25 -0.52 -29.79
C GLN A 158 -2.47 0.77 -30.60
N HIS A 159 -1.55 1.74 -30.50
CA HIS A 159 -1.67 3.06 -31.11
C HIS A 159 -0.69 3.28 -32.25
N ASN A 160 -0.47 2.27 -33.08
CA ASN A 160 0.46 2.32 -34.23
C ASN A 160 -0.21 2.75 -35.55
N SER A 161 -1.45 3.22 -35.53
CA SER A 161 -2.17 3.64 -36.74
C SER A 161 -1.95 5.13 -37.04
N GLU A 162 -2.01 5.51 -38.33
CA GLU A 162 -1.96 6.92 -38.74
C GLU A 162 -3.16 7.72 -38.23
N ALA A 163 -4.29 7.07 -38.01
CA ALA A 163 -5.49 7.67 -37.43
C ALA A 163 -5.25 8.16 -35.99
N ASP A 164 -4.37 7.48 -35.24
CA ASP A 164 -4.05 7.78 -33.84
C ASP A 164 -2.70 8.51 -33.68
N TRP A 165 -2.32 9.35 -34.64
CA TRP A 165 -1.03 10.01 -34.66
C TRP A 165 -0.64 10.67 -33.32
N LYS A 166 -1.62 11.19 -32.58
CA LYS A 166 -1.41 11.84 -31.30
C LYS A 166 -1.01 10.84 -30.22
N LEU A 167 -1.72 9.72 -30.12
CA LEU A 167 -1.43 8.64 -29.17
C LEU A 167 -0.13 7.90 -29.54
N SER A 168 0.17 7.75 -30.83
CA SER A 168 1.46 7.25 -31.30
C SER A 168 2.64 8.12 -30.84
N ARG A 169 2.48 9.45 -30.77
CA ARG A 169 3.50 10.34 -30.19
C ARG A 169 3.59 10.18 -28.66
N VAL A 170 2.44 10.07 -27.99
CA VAL A 170 2.41 9.80 -26.55
C VAL A 170 3.06 8.45 -26.22
N ALA A 171 2.90 7.42 -27.05
CA ALA A 171 3.58 6.13 -26.89
C ALA A 171 5.11 6.28 -26.85
N LYS A 172 5.67 7.10 -27.76
CA LYS A 172 7.11 7.41 -27.75
C LYS A 172 7.54 8.12 -26.46
N VAL A 173 6.71 9.05 -25.98
CA VAL A 173 6.95 9.74 -24.71
C VAL A 173 6.89 8.75 -23.55
N TYR A 174 5.92 7.83 -23.52
CA TYR A 174 5.78 6.82 -22.48
C TYR A 174 6.99 5.90 -22.42
N THR A 175 7.45 5.39 -23.57
CA THR A 175 8.68 4.57 -23.66
C THR A 175 9.90 5.33 -23.11
N ALA A 176 10.08 6.60 -23.52
CA ALA A 176 11.17 7.43 -23.04
C ALA A 176 11.06 7.74 -21.54
N TYR A 177 9.83 7.95 -21.04
CA TYR A 177 9.55 8.19 -19.63
C TYR A 177 9.90 6.98 -18.77
N ALA A 178 9.44 5.79 -19.13
CA ALA A 178 9.77 4.55 -18.42
C ALA A 178 11.30 4.31 -18.40
N LYS A 179 11.99 4.56 -19.53
CA LYS A 179 13.44 4.47 -19.60
C LYS A 179 14.15 5.48 -18.69
N LYS A 180 13.69 6.74 -18.64
CA LYS A 180 14.28 7.78 -17.78
C LYS A 180 14.07 7.44 -16.29
N LEU A 181 12.87 6.98 -15.89
CA LEU A 181 12.62 6.52 -14.52
C LEU A 181 13.56 5.38 -14.14
N ARG A 182 13.67 4.36 -14.98
CA ARG A 182 14.55 3.22 -14.72
C ARG A 182 16.01 3.62 -14.61
N SER A 183 16.51 4.48 -15.52
CA SER A 183 17.91 4.93 -15.51
C SER A 183 18.24 5.82 -14.29
N ALA A 184 17.24 6.52 -13.76
CA ALA A 184 17.37 7.33 -12.55
C ALA A 184 17.12 6.53 -11.27
N SER A 185 16.85 5.23 -11.36
CA SER A 185 16.32 4.42 -10.26
C SER A 185 15.21 5.16 -9.51
N ALA A 186 14.19 5.60 -10.26
CA ALA A 186 13.05 6.36 -9.73
C ALA A 186 11.73 5.64 -10.05
N MET A 187 10.77 5.75 -9.16
CA MET A 187 9.39 5.28 -9.33
C MET A 187 8.44 6.46 -9.12
N ASP A 188 7.33 6.49 -9.84
CA ASP A 188 6.22 7.41 -9.61
C ASP A 188 5.12 6.77 -8.75
N PHE A 189 3.97 7.45 -8.61
CA PHE A 189 2.86 6.95 -7.81
C PHE A 189 1.91 6.00 -8.57
N ASP A 190 2.13 5.82 -9.88
CA ASP A 190 1.28 4.98 -10.74
C ASP A 190 1.88 3.58 -10.95
#